data_6d8540fc50f38a16f855a474e624261e
#
_entry.id   6d8540fc50f38a16f855a474e624261e
#
_cell.length_a   1.000
_cell.length_b   1.000
_cell.length_c   1.000
_cell.angle_alpha   90.00
_cell.angle_beta   90.00
_cell.angle_gamma   90.00
#
_symmetry.space_group_name_H-M   'P 1'
#
loop_
_entity.id
_entity.type
_entity.pdbx_description
1 polymer ?
#
loop_
_entity_poly.entity_id
_entity_poly.type
_entity_poly.pdbx_seq_one_letter_code
_entity_poly.pdbx_strand_id
1 'polypeptide(L)'
;DESIKAGASLVNDISAGSDDVNMISTVAKHNVPFIAMHKQGQPSDMQNNPQYSNVLEEVYSYLKHVIDKCKSSGIDDVFIDPGFGFGKSLTHNYQLLNQLHRFKSLDVPIMIGISRKSMIYKSLNIDVKDALNGTTFLHAFSLKNGANILRVHDVKEAVECTELYKLICENLL
;
A
#
# COMPACT_ATOMS: atom_id res chain seq x y z
N ASP A 1 16.92 -6.36 11.51
CA ASP A 1 18.07 -5.89 12.29
C ASP A 1 19.28 -5.63 11.38
N GLU A 2 19.80 -6.62 10.65
CA GLU A 2 21.01 -6.48 9.80
C GLU A 2 20.84 -5.44 8.67
N SER A 3 19.68 -5.36 8.04
CA SER A 3 19.42 -4.36 6.99
C SER A 3 19.50 -2.93 7.54
N ILE A 4 18.98 -2.69 8.75
CA ILE A 4 19.04 -1.37 9.39
C ILE A 4 20.48 -1.03 9.76
N LYS A 5 21.24 -1.97 10.33
CA LYS A 5 22.68 -1.80 10.60
C LYS A 5 23.49 -1.50 9.33
N ALA A 6 23.07 -2.04 8.19
CA ALA A 6 23.67 -1.77 6.89
C ALA A 6 23.21 -0.45 6.24
N GLY A 7 22.36 0.34 6.91
CA GLY A 7 21.96 1.67 6.48
C GLY A 7 20.52 1.77 5.95
N ALA A 8 19.68 0.73 6.09
CA ALA A 8 18.25 0.87 5.79
C ALA A 8 17.60 1.83 6.80
N SER A 9 16.88 2.82 6.29
CA SER A 9 16.26 3.89 7.08
C SER A 9 14.75 3.76 7.25
N LEU A 10 14.14 2.71 6.67
CA LEU A 10 12.73 2.41 6.75
C LEU A 10 12.52 0.92 6.53
N VAL A 11 11.57 0.32 7.22
CA VAL A 11 11.16 -1.08 7.03
C VAL A 11 9.82 -1.15 6.34
N ASN A 12 9.76 -1.84 5.19
CA ASN A 12 8.52 -2.14 4.48
C ASN A 12 8.23 -3.65 4.60
N ASP A 13 7.25 -4.00 5.43
CA ASP A 13 6.91 -5.41 5.68
C ASP A 13 5.52 -5.76 5.13
N ILE A 14 5.50 -6.69 4.17
CA ILE A 14 4.26 -7.18 3.55
C ILE A 14 3.35 -7.95 4.49
N SER A 15 3.85 -8.36 5.66
CA SER A 15 3.11 -9.09 6.68
C SER A 15 2.67 -8.21 7.86
N ALA A 16 3.12 -6.94 7.90
CA ALA A 16 2.89 -6.03 9.02
C ALA A 16 3.27 -6.67 10.39
N GLY A 17 4.35 -7.45 10.40
CA GLY A 17 4.86 -8.13 11.60
C GLY A 17 4.13 -9.42 11.96
N SER A 18 3.25 -9.95 11.10
CA SER A 18 2.55 -11.21 11.41
C SER A 18 3.38 -12.46 11.14
N ASP A 19 4.35 -12.39 10.22
CA ASP A 19 5.20 -13.52 9.86
C ASP A 19 6.43 -13.65 10.80
N ASP A 20 6.79 -12.58 11.53
CA ASP A 20 7.86 -12.60 12.54
C ASP A 20 7.42 -11.82 13.79
N VAL A 21 7.29 -12.54 14.91
CA VAL A 21 6.86 -11.97 16.21
C VAL A 21 7.80 -10.87 16.74
N ASN A 22 9.06 -10.85 16.29
CA ASN A 22 10.08 -9.88 16.70
C ASN A 22 10.13 -8.65 15.77
N MET A 23 9.40 -8.62 14.66
CA MET A 23 9.48 -7.54 13.67
C MET A 23 9.23 -6.18 14.32
N ILE A 24 8.09 -6.01 14.96
CA ILE A 24 7.69 -4.72 15.56
C ILE A 24 8.66 -4.29 16.67
N SER A 25 9.09 -5.19 17.55
CA SER A 25 10.05 -4.85 18.61
C SER A 25 11.43 -4.49 18.06
N THR A 26 11.85 -5.13 16.97
CA THR A 26 13.09 -4.79 16.27
C THR A 26 13.03 -3.41 15.64
N VAL A 27 11.94 -3.09 14.94
CA VAL A 27 11.72 -1.76 14.33
C VAL A 27 11.69 -0.67 15.40
N ALA A 28 10.94 -0.88 16.48
CA ALA A 28 10.87 0.04 17.61
C ALA A 28 12.25 0.30 18.25
N LYS A 29 13.03 -0.75 18.47
CA LYS A 29 14.39 -0.65 19.03
C LYS A 29 15.31 0.25 18.20
N HIS A 30 15.16 0.23 16.88
CA HIS A 30 15.98 1.03 15.96
C HIS A 30 15.40 2.40 15.65
N ASN A 31 14.19 2.70 16.13
CA ASN A 31 13.50 3.97 15.91
C ASN A 31 13.46 4.37 14.42
N VAL A 32 13.09 3.43 13.55
CA VAL A 32 12.94 3.66 12.11
C VAL A 32 11.47 3.59 11.70
N PRO A 33 11.05 4.32 10.66
CA PRO A 33 9.69 4.25 10.12
C PRO A 33 9.30 2.83 9.67
N PHE A 34 8.02 2.52 9.77
CA PHE A 34 7.46 1.21 9.42
C PHE A 34 6.29 1.33 8.46
N ILE A 35 6.35 0.63 7.33
CA ILE A 35 5.22 0.48 6.42
C ILE A 35 4.56 -0.86 6.68
N ALA A 36 3.35 -0.82 7.19
CA ALA A 36 2.52 -1.98 7.47
C ALA A 36 1.59 -2.29 6.29
N MET A 37 1.74 -3.46 5.66
CA MET A 37 0.89 -3.86 4.54
C MET A 37 -0.10 -4.95 4.97
N HIS A 38 -1.32 -4.88 4.44
CA HIS A 38 -2.31 -5.96 4.56
C HIS A 38 -2.12 -7.01 3.47
N LYS A 39 -2.03 -8.28 3.88
CA LYS A 39 -2.16 -9.45 3.00
C LYS A 39 -3.16 -10.45 3.58
N GLN A 40 -3.78 -11.28 2.73
CA GLN A 40 -4.54 -12.46 3.13
C GLN A 40 -3.88 -13.69 2.51
N GLY A 41 -3.61 -14.72 3.33
CA GLY A 41 -2.89 -15.94 2.89
C GLY A 41 -1.38 -15.75 2.76
N GLN A 42 -0.71 -16.79 2.29
CA GLN A 42 0.74 -16.77 2.06
C GLN A 42 1.05 -16.44 0.58
N PRO A 43 2.22 -15.89 0.26
CA PRO A 43 2.60 -15.55 -1.10
C PRO A 43 2.45 -16.69 -2.12
N SER A 44 2.57 -17.93 -1.68
CA SER A 44 2.42 -19.14 -2.50
C SER A 44 0.98 -19.44 -2.93
N ASP A 45 -0.01 -19.06 -2.14
CA ASP A 45 -1.41 -19.45 -2.31
C ASP A 45 -2.43 -18.30 -2.21
N MET A 46 -2.01 -17.12 -1.79
CA MET A 46 -2.87 -15.96 -1.53
C MET A 46 -3.77 -15.53 -2.70
N GLN A 47 -3.48 -15.96 -3.93
CA GLN A 47 -4.30 -15.67 -5.11
C GLN A 47 -5.37 -16.74 -5.37
N ASN A 48 -5.36 -17.84 -4.61
CA ASN A 48 -6.31 -18.93 -4.76
C ASN A 48 -7.59 -18.59 -4.01
N ASN A 49 -8.56 -17.99 -4.74
CA ASN A 49 -9.90 -17.69 -4.26
C ASN A 49 -9.95 -16.90 -2.92
N PRO A 50 -9.33 -15.70 -2.84
CA PRO A 50 -9.38 -14.90 -1.63
C PRO A 50 -10.82 -14.50 -1.28
N GLN A 51 -11.20 -14.66 -0.01
CA GLN A 51 -12.55 -14.44 0.47
C GLN A 51 -12.59 -13.28 1.47
N TYR A 52 -13.53 -12.36 1.28
CA TYR A 52 -13.87 -11.27 2.20
C TYR A 52 -15.38 -11.15 2.30
N SER A 53 -15.89 -10.93 3.49
CA SER A 53 -17.27 -10.50 3.66
C SER A 53 -17.44 -9.03 3.26
N ASN A 54 -16.46 -8.20 3.63
CA ASN A 54 -16.30 -6.83 3.21
C ASN A 54 -14.80 -6.47 3.19
N VAL A 55 -14.20 -6.43 2.00
CA VAL A 55 -12.77 -6.21 1.86
C VAL A 55 -12.31 -4.88 2.46
N LEU A 56 -13.11 -3.82 2.34
CA LEU A 56 -12.76 -2.52 2.91
C LEU A 56 -12.70 -2.57 4.44
N GLU A 57 -13.75 -3.05 5.08
CA GLU A 57 -13.85 -3.05 6.54
C GLU A 57 -12.83 -4.01 7.17
N GLU A 58 -12.56 -5.15 6.53
CA GLU A 58 -11.58 -6.12 7.02
C GLU A 58 -10.15 -5.55 6.91
N VAL A 59 -9.78 -4.97 5.76
CA VAL A 59 -8.47 -4.34 5.57
C VAL A 59 -8.31 -3.13 6.48
N TYR A 60 -9.35 -2.30 6.62
CA TYR A 60 -9.34 -1.14 7.50
C TYR A 60 -9.12 -1.54 8.96
N SER A 61 -9.90 -2.49 9.46
CA SER A 61 -9.81 -2.97 10.85
C SER A 61 -8.45 -3.61 11.15
N TYR A 62 -7.92 -4.38 10.21
CA TYR A 62 -6.58 -4.96 10.33
C TYR A 62 -5.51 -3.88 10.44
N LEU A 63 -5.49 -2.91 9.51
CA LEU A 63 -4.48 -1.84 9.50
C LEU A 63 -4.60 -0.96 10.76
N LYS A 64 -5.82 -0.65 11.19
CA LYS A 64 -6.04 0.06 12.46
C LYS A 64 -5.41 -0.67 13.64
N HIS A 65 -5.67 -1.98 13.77
CA HIS A 65 -5.08 -2.80 14.84
C HIS A 65 -3.54 -2.78 14.78
N VAL A 66 -2.95 -2.89 13.59
CA VAL A 66 -1.49 -2.84 13.43
C VAL A 66 -0.92 -1.48 13.80
N ILE A 67 -1.57 -0.37 13.42
CA ILE A 67 -1.17 0.99 13.82
C ILE A 67 -1.15 1.10 15.35
N ASP A 68 -2.23 0.67 16.01
CA ASP A 68 -2.35 0.72 17.47
C ASP A 68 -1.23 -0.11 18.14
N LYS A 69 -0.91 -1.29 17.59
CA LYS A 69 0.20 -2.14 18.05
C LYS A 69 1.57 -1.49 17.85
N CYS A 70 1.82 -0.87 16.69
CA CYS A 70 3.06 -0.16 16.40
C CYS A 70 3.27 1.00 17.37
N LYS A 71 2.26 1.85 17.53
CA LYS A 71 2.32 3.01 18.44
C LYS A 71 2.54 2.59 19.90
N SER A 72 1.84 1.56 20.37
CA SER A 72 2.05 1.02 21.73
C SER A 72 3.43 0.41 21.95
N SER A 73 4.12 0.04 20.87
CA SER A 73 5.48 -0.48 20.90
C SER A 73 6.55 0.60 20.73
N GLY A 74 6.17 1.89 20.58
CA GLY A 74 7.10 3.01 20.42
C GLY A 74 7.53 3.28 18.98
N ILE A 75 6.75 2.86 17.98
CA ILE A 75 6.95 3.25 16.58
C ILE A 75 6.00 4.39 16.27
N ASP A 76 6.52 5.61 16.17
CA ASP A 76 5.72 6.81 15.90
C ASP A 76 5.43 6.98 14.40
N ASP A 77 6.41 6.71 13.54
CA ASP A 77 6.34 6.85 12.09
C ASP A 77 5.80 5.58 11.42
N VAL A 78 4.48 5.44 11.42
CA VAL A 78 3.77 4.32 10.79
C VAL A 78 3.13 4.78 9.48
N PHE A 79 3.34 4.02 8.42
CA PHE A 79 2.68 4.13 7.12
C PHE A 79 1.86 2.87 6.87
N ILE A 80 0.81 2.99 6.07
CA ILE A 80 -0.01 1.83 5.69
C ILE A 80 0.01 1.58 4.18
N ASP A 81 -0.08 0.29 3.79
CA ASP A 81 -0.36 -0.15 2.44
C ASP A 81 -1.57 -1.10 2.47
N PRO A 82 -2.70 -0.78 1.81
CA PRO A 82 -3.84 -1.68 1.71
C PRO A 82 -3.55 -3.02 1.03
N GLY A 83 -2.38 -3.16 0.40
CA GLY A 83 -1.89 -4.43 -0.15
C GLY A 83 -2.60 -4.86 -1.41
N PHE A 84 -2.68 -3.99 -2.41
CA PHE A 84 -3.25 -4.32 -3.72
C PHE A 84 -2.55 -5.54 -4.32
N GLY A 85 -3.33 -6.55 -4.76
CA GLY A 85 -2.81 -7.78 -5.35
C GLY A 85 -2.30 -8.83 -4.34
N PHE A 86 -2.35 -8.58 -3.04
CA PHE A 86 -1.96 -9.53 -2.00
C PHE A 86 -3.19 -10.17 -1.35
N GLY A 87 -3.56 -11.36 -1.85
CA GLY A 87 -4.76 -12.07 -1.39
C GLY A 87 -6.06 -11.33 -1.70
N LYS A 88 -6.19 -10.77 -2.90
CA LYS A 88 -7.36 -9.98 -3.33
C LYS A 88 -7.71 -10.28 -4.79
N SER A 89 -9.00 -10.51 -5.06
CA SER A 89 -9.53 -10.63 -6.41
C SER A 89 -9.44 -9.29 -7.17
N LEU A 90 -9.70 -9.30 -8.49
CA LEU A 90 -9.78 -8.05 -9.26
C LEU A 90 -10.84 -7.12 -8.65
N THR A 91 -12.01 -7.65 -8.35
CA THR A 91 -13.11 -6.89 -7.74
C THR A 91 -12.70 -6.28 -6.40
N HIS A 92 -12.07 -7.07 -5.51
CA HIS A 92 -11.60 -6.57 -4.21
C HIS A 92 -10.60 -5.42 -4.36
N ASN A 93 -9.66 -5.51 -5.32
CA ASN A 93 -8.70 -4.44 -5.57
C ASN A 93 -9.40 -3.15 -6.03
N TYR A 94 -10.38 -3.22 -6.94
CA TYR A 94 -11.11 -2.03 -7.39
C TYR A 94 -12.03 -1.46 -6.31
N GLN A 95 -12.64 -2.29 -5.46
CA GLN A 95 -13.42 -1.83 -4.31
C GLN A 95 -12.56 -1.03 -3.33
N LEU A 96 -11.37 -1.54 -2.98
CA LEU A 96 -10.41 -0.83 -2.11
C LEU A 96 -9.94 0.48 -2.73
N LEU A 97 -9.59 0.46 -4.02
CA LEU A 97 -9.11 1.64 -4.73
C LEU A 97 -10.17 2.73 -4.78
N ASN A 98 -11.42 2.37 -5.09
CA ASN A 98 -12.53 3.32 -5.15
C ASN A 98 -12.82 3.96 -3.78
N GLN A 99 -12.55 3.26 -2.69
CA GLN A 99 -12.79 3.73 -1.33
C GLN A 99 -11.49 4.04 -0.56
N LEU A 100 -10.38 4.26 -1.27
CA LEU A 100 -9.07 4.53 -0.65
C LEU A 100 -9.12 5.71 0.33
N HIS A 101 -9.94 6.73 0.04
CA HIS A 101 -10.13 7.89 0.89
C HIS A 101 -10.59 7.55 2.33
N ARG A 102 -11.23 6.40 2.55
CA ARG A 102 -11.65 5.94 3.88
C ARG A 102 -10.47 5.72 4.83
N PHE A 103 -9.32 5.30 4.30
CA PHE A 103 -8.12 5.07 5.10
C PHE A 103 -7.50 6.36 5.66
N LYS A 104 -7.87 7.54 5.13
CA LYS A 104 -7.43 8.84 5.67
C LYS A 104 -7.83 9.03 7.14
N SER A 105 -8.93 8.41 7.58
CA SER A 105 -9.36 8.46 8.99
C SER A 105 -8.47 7.68 9.97
N LEU A 106 -7.49 6.92 9.47
CA LEU A 106 -6.46 6.28 10.29
C LEU A 106 -5.34 7.24 10.71
N ASP A 107 -5.31 8.45 10.12
CA ASP A 107 -4.38 9.53 10.46
C ASP A 107 -2.89 9.12 10.35
N VAL A 108 -2.58 8.33 9.33
CA VAL A 108 -1.22 7.95 8.94
C VAL A 108 -1.09 7.99 7.41
N PRO A 109 0.12 8.22 6.87
CA PRO A 109 0.30 8.26 5.42
C PRO A 109 -0.03 6.91 4.75
N ILE A 110 -0.61 7.00 3.55
CA ILE A 110 -1.04 5.85 2.76
C ILE A 110 -0.05 5.65 1.60
N MET A 111 0.63 4.50 1.59
CA MET A 111 1.41 4.04 0.45
C MET A 111 0.55 3.11 -0.42
N ILE A 112 0.70 3.21 -1.73
CA ILE A 112 0.11 2.26 -2.66
C ILE A 112 1.14 1.68 -3.62
N GLY A 113 0.99 0.41 -3.95
CA GLY A 113 1.82 -0.30 -4.91
C GLY A 113 0.96 -1.02 -5.94
N ILE A 114 0.43 -0.28 -6.93
CA ILE A 114 -0.43 -0.84 -8.00
C ILE A 114 0.27 -0.97 -9.34
N SER A 115 1.49 -0.42 -9.47
CA SER A 115 2.24 -0.37 -10.72
C SER A 115 2.34 -1.75 -11.39
N ARG A 116 1.90 -1.84 -12.63
CA ARG A 116 1.92 -3.02 -13.50
C ARG A 116 1.29 -4.29 -12.89
N LYS A 117 0.41 -4.13 -11.88
CA LYS A 117 -0.25 -5.28 -11.24
C LYS A 117 -1.37 -5.87 -12.07
N SER A 118 -1.73 -7.12 -11.73
CA SER A 118 -2.76 -7.90 -12.43
C SER A 118 -4.11 -7.20 -12.52
N MET A 119 -4.45 -6.38 -11.56
CA MET A 119 -5.67 -5.56 -11.62
C MET A 119 -5.71 -4.62 -12.83
N ILE A 120 -4.55 -4.27 -13.41
CA ILE A 120 -4.46 -3.43 -14.61
C ILE A 120 -4.50 -4.30 -15.86
N TYR A 121 -3.46 -5.13 -16.06
CA TYR A 121 -3.29 -5.83 -17.32
C TYR A 121 -4.36 -6.90 -17.58
N LYS A 122 -4.88 -7.56 -16.52
CA LYS A 122 -5.99 -8.51 -16.71
C LYS A 122 -7.31 -7.80 -17.02
N SER A 123 -7.58 -6.64 -16.40
CA SER A 123 -8.81 -5.88 -16.68
C SER A 123 -8.84 -5.27 -18.08
N LEU A 124 -7.67 -4.93 -18.62
CA LEU A 124 -7.54 -4.39 -19.98
C LEU A 124 -7.28 -5.46 -21.04
N ASN A 125 -7.06 -6.72 -20.62
CA ASN A 125 -6.67 -7.84 -21.50
C ASN A 125 -5.43 -7.51 -22.35
N ILE A 126 -4.38 -7.02 -21.68
CA ILE A 126 -3.09 -6.65 -22.29
C ILE A 126 -1.93 -7.36 -21.60
N ASP A 127 -0.74 -7.31 -22.17
CA ASP A 127 0.47 -7.78 -21.51
C ASP A 127 0.91 -6.83 -20.40
N VAL A 128 1.63 -7.37 -19.40
CA VAL A 128 2.16 -6.58 -18.27
C VAL A 128 3.10 -5.46 -18.74
N LYS A 129 3.83 -5.65 -19.83
CA LYS A 129 4.71 -4.62 -20.44
C LYS A 129 3.94 -3.40 -20.92
N ASP A 130 2.68 -3.57 -21.32
CA ASP A 130 1.80 -2.53 -21.87
C ASP A 130 0.94 -1.85 -20.78
N ALA A 131 1.13 -2.23 -19.50
CA ALA A 131 0.32 -1.74 -18.37
C ALA A 131 0.69 -0.31 -17.90
N LEU A 132 1.63 0.39 -18.54
CA LEU A 132 2.11 1.70 -18.11
C LEU A 132 0.97 2.75 -18.11
N ASN A 133 0.23 2.87 -19.20
CA ASN A 133 -0.89 3.84 -19.30
C ASN A 133 -1.93 3.63 -18.20
N GLY A 134 -2.36 2.37 -17.99
CA GLY A 134 -3.30 2.02 -16.91
C GLY A 134 -2.71 2.28 -15.52
N THR A 135 -1.41 2.06 -15.34
CA THR A 135 -0.69 2.38 -14.11
C THR A 135 -0.75 3.87 -13.80
N THR A 136 -0.41 4.74 -14.77
CA THR A 136 -0.42 6.18 -14.61
C THR A 136 -1.83 6.71 -14.28
N PHE A 137 -2.86 6.20 -14.98
CA PHE A 137 -4.25 6.54 -14.67
C PHE A 137 -4.62 6.19 -13.22
N LEU A 138 -4.30 4.98 -12.78
CA LEU A 138 -4.63 4.56 -11.41
C LEU A 138 -3.77 5.25 -10.35
N HIS A 139 -2.55 5.70 -10.67
CA HIS A 139 -1.76 6.56 -9.79
C HIS A 139 -2.45 7.91 -9.57
N ALA A 140 -2.88 8.59 -10.64
CA ALA A 140 -3.61 9.85 -10.54
C ALA A 140 -4.91 9.69 -9.72
N PHE A 141 -5.66 8.61 -9.97
CA PHE A 141 -6.86 8.29 -9.20
C PHE A 141 -6.56 8.03 -7.72
N SER A 142 -5.45 7.35 -7.41
CA SER A 142 -5.02 7.06 -6.04
C SER A 142 -4.62 8.32 -5.28
N LEU A 143 -3.84 9.21 -5.90
CA LEU A 143 -3.47 10.51 -5.34
C LEU A 143 -4.71 11.33 -4.99
N LYS A 144 -5.69 11.41 -5.90
CA LYS A 144 -6.96 12.09 -5.65
C LYS A 144 -7.72 11.50 -4.46
N ASN A 145 -7.60 10.20 -4.23
CA ASN A 145 -8.25 9.49 -3.12
C ASN A 145 -7.39 9.40 -1.85
N GLY A 146 -6.27 10.12 -1.77
CA GLY A 146 -5.52 10.30 -0.53
C GLY A 146 -4.25 9.46 -0.39
N ALA A 147 -3.75 8.83 -1.46
CA ALA A 147 -2.42 8.25 -1.44
C ALA A 147 -1.36 9.33 -1.25
N ASN A 148 -0.39 9.08 -0.36
CA ASN A 148 0.74 9.97 -0.06
C ASN A 148 2.03 9.47 -0.73
N ILE A 149 2.16 8.16 -0.92
CA ILE A 149 3.35 7.50 -1.47
C ILE A 149 2.94 6.56 -2.59
N LEU A 150 3.63 6.63 -3.72
CA LEU A 150 3.50 5.71 -4.84
C LEU A 150 4.75 4.82 -4.91
N ARG A 151 4.59 3.50 -4.74
CA ARG A 151 5.66 2.52 -4.96
C ARG A 151 5.55 1.97 -6.39
N VAL A 152 6.53 2.26 -7.21
CA VAL A 152 6.41 2.15 -8.67
C VAL A 152 7.59 1.42 -9.33
N HIS A 153 7.37 0.91 -10.56
CA HIS A 153 8.42 0.44 -11.47
C HIS A 153 8.88 1.58 -12.39
N ASP A 154 7.97 2.43 -12.81
CA ASP A 154 8.16 3.47 -13.82
C ASP A 154 8.26 4.83 -13.11
N VAL A 155 9.46 5.16 -12.61
CA VAL A 155 9.68 6.34 -11.74
C VAL A 155 9.40 7.64 -12.46
N LYS A 156 9.88 7.79 -13.70
CA LYS A 156 9.70 9.00 -14.49
C LYS A 156 8.22 9.35 -14.64
N GLU A 157 7.42 8.40 -15.09
CA GLU A 157 5.99 8.57 -15.35
C GLU A 157 5.20 8.80 -14.06
N ALA A 158 5.65 8.22 -12.95
CA ALA A 158 5.06 8.48 -11.63
C ALA A 158 5.37 9.90 -11.13
N VAL A 159 6.57 10.40 -11.36
CA VAL A 159 6.95 11.80 -11.05
C VAL A 159 6.11 12.77 -11.88
N GLU A 160 6.04 12.57 -13.21
CA GLU A 160 5.22 13.40 -14.11
C GLU A 160 3.75 13.42 -13.66
N CYS A 161 3.18 12.25 -13.31
CA CYS A 161 1.83 12.13 -12.78
C CYS A 161 1.64 12.93 -11.48
N THR A 162 2.61 12.86 -10.56
CA THR A 162 2.55 13.57 -9.27
C THR A 162 2.64 15.08 -9.46
N GLU A 163 3.51 15.56 -10.34
CA GLU A 163 3.65 16.99 -10.63
C GLU A 163 2.37 17.56 -11.26
N LEU A 164 1.77 16.85 -12.23
CA LEU A 164 0.48 17.27 -12.82
C LEU A 164 -0.63 17.28 -11.77
N TYR A 165 -0.66 16.29 -10.89
CA TYR A 165 -1.63 16.25 -9.78
C TYR A 165 -1.48 17.44 -8.84
N LYS A 166 -0.25 17.82 -8.45
CA LYS A 166 0.01 19.01 -7.62
C LYS A 166 -0.50 20.28 -8.27
N LEU A 167 -0.17 20.49 -9.57
CA LEU A 167 -0.65 21.67 -10.32
C LEU A 167 -2.18 21.78 -10.35
N ILE A 168 -2.89 20.65 -10.46
CA ILE A 168 -4.35 20.63 -10.39
C ILE A 168 -4.83 21.07 -9.00
N CYS A 169 -4.21 20.56 -7.93
CA CYS A 169 -4.60 20.89 -6.55
C CYS A 169 -4.30 22.36 -6.21
N GLU A 170 -3.15 22.91 -6.64
CA GLU A 170 -2.75 24.29 -6.39
C GLU A 170 -3.64 25.32 -7.10
N ASN A 171 -4.20 24.96 -8.25
CA ASN A 171 -5.08 25.86 -9.02
C ASN A 171 -6.59 25.70 -8.69
N LEU A 172 -6.93 24.89 -7.70
CA LEU A 172 -8.30 24.76 -7.19
C LEU A 172 -8.57 25.65 -5.97
N LEU A 173 -7.56 26.40 -5.51
CA LEU A 173 -7.64 27.41 -4.44
C LEU A 173 -7.70 28.81 -5.03
#